data_bccf46f9413c661e1529292ab72bb64b
#
_entry.id   bccf46f9413c661e1529292ab72bb64b
#
_cell.length_a   1.000
_cell.length_b   1.000
_cell.length_c   1.000
_cell.angle_alpha   90.00
_cell.angle_beta   90.00
_cell.angle_gamma   90.00
#
_symmetry.space_group_name_H-M   'P 1'
#
loop_
_entity.id
_entity.type
_entity.pdbx_description
1 polymer ?
#
loop_
_entity_poly.entity_id
_entity_poly.type
_entity_poly.pdbx_seq_one_letter_code
_entity_poly.pdbx_strand_id
1 'polypeptide(L)'
;MDYNKFPKPQNDGKADHLLNKFLPDISLKNQQGNLLKIKRSDTFRLILYFYPMTGNPNETLPKNWDQTPGAIGCTVETCSFRDNYGELIKLNALPIGISTQTIDDIKEMTNRLLIPYDVLSDSENILLNALKMPYFVIENKVYFKRLTLIVEKNIVKKVFYPIFPPNKHINEVLEWLRTN
;
A
#
# COMPACT_ATOMS: atom_id res chain seq x y z
N MET A 1 19.71 -3.44 -0.58
CA MET A 1 19.23 -4.41 -1.61
C MET A 1 19.37 -3.75 -2.97
N ASP A 2 19.93 -4.46 -3.95
CA ASP A 2 20.04 -3.96 -5.33
C ASP A 2 18.79 -4.37 -6.13
N TYR A 3 17.89 -3.42 -6.38
CA TYR A 3 16.63 -3.66 -7.08
C TYR A 3 16.79 -3.89 -8.59
N ASN A 4 17.96 -3.59 -9.18
CA ASN A 4 18.20 -3.85 -10.62
C ASN A 4 18.22 -5.35 -10.96
N LYS A 5 18.36 -6.20 -9.96
CA LYS A 5 18.34 -7.68 -10.10
C LYS A 5 16.93 -8.27 -10.20
N PHE A 6 15.89 -7.47 -9.94
CA PHE A 6 14.51 -7.94 -9.94
C PHE A 6 13.74 -7.41 -11.15
N PRO A 7 12.74 -8.16 -11.64
CA PRO A 7 11.94 -7.71 -12.76
C PRO A 7 11.18 -6.43 -12.42
N LYS A 8 11.32 -5.43 -13.32
CA LYS A 8 10.65 -4.14 -13.17
C LYS A 8 9.18 -4.24 -13.59
N PRO A 9 8.24 -3.74 -12.78
CA PRO A 9 6.86 -3.67 -13.21
C PRO A 9 6.72 -2.64 -14.34
N GLN A 10 5.86 -2.95 -15.31
CA GLN A 10 5.51 -2.05 -16.40
C GLN A 10 4.16 -1.39 -16.14
N ASN A 11 4.00 -0.16 -16.63
CA ASN A 11 2.69 0.49 -16.61
C ASN A 11 1.78 -0.21 -17.63
N ASP A 12 0.73 -0.85 -17.13
CA ASP A 12 -0.26 -1.57 -17.93
C ASP A 12 -1.60 -0.83 -18.02
N GLY A 13 -1.64 0.45 -17.59
CA GLY A 13 -2.84 1.30 -17.62
C GLY A 13 -3.92 0.93 -16.60
N LYS A 14 -3.73 -0.14 -15.81
CA LYS A 14 -4.77 -0.67 -14.92
C LYS A 14 -5.09 0.21 -13.71
N ALA A 15 -4.35 1.30 -13.48
CA ALA A 15 -4.60 2.26 -12.41
C ALA A 15 -5.09 3.62 -12.94
N ASP A 16 -5.17 3.84 -14.25
CA ASP A 16 -5.50 5.16 -14.83
C ASP A 16 -6.89 5.66 -14.44
N HIS A 17 -7.85 4.73 -14.27
CA HIS A 17 -9.23 5.04 -13.89
C HIS A 17 -9.38 5.48 -12.43
N LEU A 18 -8.33 5.38 -11.61
CA LEU A 18 -8.39 5.72 -10.19
C LEU A 18 -8.27 7.22 -9.93
N LEU A 19 -7.63 7.99 -10.82
CA LEU A 19 -7.54 9.44 -10.67
C LEU A 19 -8.92 10.09 -10.67
N ASN A 20 -9.16 11.01 -9.74
CA ASN A 20 -10.44 11.69 -9.50
C ASN A 20 -11.60 10.76 -9.05
N LYS A 21 -11.31 9.52 -8.75
CA LYS A 21 -12.30 8.57 -8.19
C LYS A 21 -12.65 8.95 -6.76
N PHE A 22 -13.93 8.84 -6.40
CA PHE A 22 -14.36 8.89 -5.00
C PHE A 22 -14.04 7.55 -4.32
N LEU A 23 -13.56 7.62 -3.07
CA LEU A 23 -13.44 6.41 -2.26
C LEU A 23 -14.82 5.80 -2.01
N PRO A 24 -14.96 4.48 -2.05
CA PRO A 24 -16.18 3.79 -1.67
C PRO A 24 -16.42 3.86 -0.15
N ASP A 25 -17.66 3.72 0.29
CA ASP A 25 -17.99 3.61 1.73
C ASP A 25 -17.75 2.16 2.20
N ILE A 26 -16.48 1.84 2.40
CA ILE A 26 -15.99 0.52 2.81
C ILE A 26 -15.24 0.65 4.12
N SER A 27 -15.37 -0.33 4.99
CA SER A 27 -14.59 -0.51 6.19
C SER A 27 -13.75 -1.78 6.07
N LEU A 28 -12.48 -1.68 6.44
CA LEU A 28 -11.56 -2.82 6.53
C LEU A 28 -11.06 -2.96 7.96
N LYS A 29 -10.63 -4.15 8.34
CA LYS A 29 -10.04 -4.38 9.67
C LYS A 29 -8.56 -3.99 9.67
N ASN A 30 -8.14 -3.28 10.72
CA ASN A 30 -6.73 -3.00 10.94
C ASN A 30 -6.03 -4.15 11.68
N GLN A 31 -4.73 -3.99 11.97
CA GLN A 31 -3.90 -4.96 12.68
C GLN A 31 -4.37 -5.30 14.10
N GLN A 32 -5.24 -4.51 14.71
CA GLN A 32 -5.88 -4.81 16.00
C GLN A 32 -7.26 -5.48 15.84
N GLY A 33 -7.73 -5.67 14.60
CA GLY A 33 -9.05 -6.22 14.30
C GLY A 33 -10.19 -5.20 14.34
N ASN A 34 -9.90 -3.91 14.56
CA ASN A 34 -10.90 -2.84 14.55
C ASN A 34 -11.31 -2.50 13.12
N LEU A 35 -12.62 -2.31 12.91
CA LEU A 35 -13.13 -1.82 11.63
C LEU A 35 -12.85 -0.33 11.47
N LEU A 36 -12.14 0.04 10.41
CA LEU A 36 -11.84 1.41 10.04
C LEU A 36 -12.46 1.73 8.68
N LYS A 37 -13.21 2.81 8.59
CA LYS A 37 -13.67 3.37 7.32
C LYS A 37 -12.49 3.96 6.55
N ILE A 38 -12.38 3.60 5.26
CA ILE A 38 -11.39 4.24 4.37
C ILE A 38 -11.81 5.66 4.03
N LYS A 39 -13.12 5.91 3.98
CA LYS A 39 -13.70 7.23 3.80
C LYS A 39 -13.67 7.99 5.13
N ARG A 40 -13.04 9.16 5.15
CA ARG A 40 -12.86 9.94 6.37
C ARG A 40 -13.45 11.33 6.23
N SER A 41 -13.88 11.89 7.36
CA SER A 41 -14.38 13.27 7.46
C SER A 41 -13.33 14.25 8.01
N ASP A 42 -12.16 13.77 8.41
CA ASP A 42 -11.07 14.61 8.88
C ASP A 42 -10.39 15.38 7.73
N THR A 43 -9.54 16.33 8.08
CA THR A 43 -8.85 17.22 7.13
C THR A 43 -7.53 16.66 6.61
N PHE A 44 -7.11 15.49 7.09
CA PHE A 44 -5.87 14.87 6.65
C PHE A 44 -5.96 14.39 5.20
N ARG A 45 -4.87 14.58 4.46
CA ARG A 45 -4.65 13.85 3.21
C ARG A 45 -4.35 12.40 3.54
N LEU A 46 -5.03 11.45 2.92
CA LEU A 46 -4.71 10.03 3.11
C LEU A 46 -3.70 9.59 2.07
N ILE A 47 -2.71 8.86 2.52
CA ILE A 47 -1.75 8.16 1.67
C ILE A 47 -2.10 6.68 1.75
N LEU A 48 -2.93 6.19 0.84
CA LEU A 48 -3.28 4.79 0.76
C LEU A 48 -2.23 4.06 -0.08
N TYR A 49 -1.28 3.39 0.56
CA TYR A 49 -0.28 2.61 -0.17
C TYR A 49 -0.67 1.13 -0.16
N PHE A 50 -0.81 0.59 -1.36
CA PHE A 50 -1.16 -0.80 -1.60
C PHE A 50 0.09 -1.58 -1.94
N TYR A 51 0.29 -2.69 -1.26
CA TYR A 51 1.47 -3.53 -1.43
C TYR A 51 1.07 -5.01 -1.50
N PRO A 52 1.83 -5.83 -2.24
CA PRO A 52 1.53 -7.25 -2.37
C PRO A 52 1.53 -7.99 -1.03
N MET A 53 2.69 -8.09 -0.39
CA MET A 53 2.86 -8.85 0.84
C MET A 53 4.19 -8.51 1.50
N THR A 54 4.18 -8.32 2.81
CA THR A 54 5.40 -8.35 3.61
C THR A 54 5.68 -9.79 4.02
N GLY A 55 6.88 -10.28 3.75
CA GLY A 55 7.27 -11.64 4.15
C GLY A 55 7.42 -11.77 5.67
N ASN A 56 7.01 -12.91 6.20
CA ASN A 56 7.33 -13.33 7.56
C ASN A 56 8.70 -14.04 7.52
N PRO A 57 9.68 -13.65 8.35
CA PRO A 57 11.01 -14.30 8.37
C PRO A 57 10.98 -15.79 8.70
N ASN A 58 9.91 -16.26 9.35
CA ASN A 58 9.73 -17.66 9.74
C ASN A 58 8.98 -18.50 8.67
N GLU A 59 8.65 -17.90 7.53
CA GLU A 59 7.89 -18.55 6.47
C GLU A 59 8.63 -18.44 5.13
N THR A 60 8.38 -19.41 4.25
CA THR A 60 8.90 -19.36 2.88
C THR A 60 8.02 -18.45 2.02
N LEU A 61 8.67 -17.66 1.17
CA LEU A 61 7.94 -16.87 0.18
C LEU A 61 7.24 -17.78 -0.85
N PRO A 62 6.13 -17.33 -1.45
CA PRO A 62 5.47 -18.05 -2.53
C PRO A 62 6.44 -18.34 -3.69
N LYS A 63 6.21 -19.42 -4.41
CA LYS A 63 7.05 -19.82 -5.53
C LYS A 63 7.14 -18.72 -6.58
N ASN A 64 8.35 -18.45 -7.08
CA ASN A 64 8.63 -17.40 -8.07
C ASN A 64 8.30 -15.96 -7.61
N TRP A 65 8.24 -15.71 -6.31
CA TRP A 65 7.97 -14.38 -5.76
C TRP A 65 8.99 -13.33 -6.22
N ASP A 66 10.26 -13.69 -6.22
CA ASP A 66 11.39 -12.85 -6.66
C ASP A 66 11.40 -12.58 -8.17
N GLN A 67 10.74 -13.43 -8.95
CA GLN A 67 10.60 -13.28 -10.39
C GLN A 67 9.33 -12.54 -10.81
N THR A 68 8.46 -12.22 -9.83
CA THR A 68 7.21 -11.49 -10.09
C THR A 68 7.46 -9.98 -10.07
N PRO A 69 7.19 -9.25 -11.17
CA PRO A 69 7.43 -7.81 -11.25
C PRO A 69 6.70 -7.04 -10.14
N GLY A 70 7.45 -6.28 -9.34
CA GLY A 70 6.91 -5.45 -8.27
C GLY A 70 6.56 -6.18 -6.97
N ALA A 71 6.76 -7.51 -6.86
CA ALA A 71 6.46 -8.25 -5.63
C ALA A 71 7.46 -7.95 -4.51
N ILE A 72 8.75 -7.77 -4.84
CA ILE A 72 9.81 -7.53 -3.86
C ILE A 72 9.79 -6.10 -3.33
N GLY A 73 10.09 -5.94 -2.03
CA GLY A 73 10.39 -4.65 -1.40
C GLY A 73 9.27 -4.08 -0.52
N CYS A 74 8.22 -4.83 -0.21
CA CYS A 74 7.13 -4.36 0.65
C CYS A 74 7.61 -3.95 2.04
N THR A 75 8.46 -4.75 2.68
CA THR A 75 9.05 -4.43 3.99
C THR A 75 9.82 -3.11 3.95
N VAL A 76 10.64 -2.90 2.93
CA VAL A 76 11.43 -1.67 2.80
C VAL A 76 10.54 -0.45 2.55
N GLU A 77 9.50 -0.58 1.72
CA GLU A 77 8.52 0.49 1.50
C GLU A 77 7.78 0.85 2.79
N THR A 78 7.24 -0.14 3.50
CA THR A 78 6.55 0.06 4.78
C THR A 78 7.46 0.72 5.82
N CYS A 79 8.72 0.29 5.94
CA CYS A 79 9.70 0.95 6.79
C CYS A 79 10.00 2.38 6.35
N SER A 80 10.03 2.67 5.05
CA SER A 80 10.24 4.03 4.55
C SER A 80 9.11 4.97 4.96
N PHE A 81 7.86 4.52 4.92
CA PHE A 81 6.72 5.29 5.45
C PHE A 81 6.81 5.48 6.97
N ARG A 82 7.20 4.44 7.72
CA ARG A 82 7.43 4.52 9.17
C ARG A 82 8.50 5.56 9.52
N ASP A 83 9.65 5.47 8.87
CA ASP A 83 10.81 6.32 9.16
C ASP A 83 10.54 7.80 8.83
N ASN A 84 9.60 8.07 7.93
CA ASN A 84 9.17 9.41 7.55
C ASN A 84 7.81 9.82 8.15
N TYR A 85 7.25 9.03 9.08
CA TYR A 85 5.90 9.26 9.62
C TYR A 85 5.75 10.66 10.23
N GLY A 86 6.73 11.10 11.04
CA GLY A 86 6.70 12.42 11.65
C GLY A 86 6.69 13.58 10.63
N GLU A 87 7.35 13.41 9.48
CA GLU A 87 7.32 14.40 8.41
C GLU A 87 5.97 14.40 7.67
N LEU A 88 5.41 13.22 7.40
CA LEU A 88 4.10 13.10 6.80
C LEU A 88 3.01 13.79 7.65
N ILE A 89 3.04 13.60 8.96
CA ILE A 89 2.10 14.28 9.88
C ILE A 89 2.26 15.81 9.82
N LYS A 90 3.49 16.33 9.76
CA LYS A 90 3.74 17.78 9.60
C LYS A 90 3.18 18.32 8.29
N LEU A 91 3.11 17.51 7.26
CA LEU A 91 2.50 17.83 5.97
C LEU A 91 0.98 17.56 5.93
N ASN A 92 0.35 17.34 7.09
CA ASN A 92 -1.06 16.99 7.23
C ASN A 92 -1.47 15.78 6.38
N ALA A 93 -0.62 14.76 6.35
CA ALA A 93 -0.81 13.53 5.58
C ALA A 93 -0.67 12.28 6.45
N LEU A 94 -1.59 11.34 6.32
CA LEU A 94 -1.66 10.13 7.12
C LEU A 94 -1.46 8.90 6.23
N PRO A 95 -0.39 8.11 6.42
CA PRO A 95 -0.21 6.87 5.70
C PRO A 95 -1.10 5.76 6.25
N ILE A 96 -1.65 4.96 5.36
CA ILE A 96 -2.41 3.74 5.66
C ILE A 96 -1.93 2.67 4.68
N GLY A 97 -1.37 1.58 5.19
CA GLY A 97 -0.99 0.43 4.39
C GLY A 97 -2.20 -0.47 4.12
N ILE A 98 -2.30 -1.02 2.91
CA ILE A 98 -3.39 -1.93 2.57
C ILE A 98 -2.82 -3.13 1.81
N SER A 99 -3.15 -4.32 2.28
CA SER A 99 -2.74 -5.59 1.66
C SER A 99 -3.89 -6.59 1.69
N THR A 100 -3.82 -7.60 0.82
CA THR A 100 -4.72 -8.76 0.85
C THR A 100 -4.31 -9.81 1.88
N GLN A 101 -3.26 -9.56 2.65
CA GLN A 101 -2.83 -10.42 3.75
C GLN A 101 -3.89 -10.48 4.85
N THR A 102 -3.86 -11.55 5.65
CA THR A 102 -4.74 -11.72 6.81
C THR A 102 -4.43 -10.72 7.91
N ILE A 103 -5.34 -10.58 8.88
CA ILE A 103 -5.11 -9.72 10.05
C ILE A 103 -3.90 -10.21 10.84
N ASP A 104 -3.71 -11.53 10.97
CA ASP A 104 -2.59 -12.11 11.71
C ASP A 104 -1.25 -11.79 11.04
N ASP A 105 -1.18 -11.87 9.70
CA ASP A 105 0.01 -11.48 8.93
C ASP A 105 0.36 -10.01 9.14
N ILE A 106 -0.62 -9.10 9.00
CA ILE A 106 -0.37 -7.67 9.17
C ILE A 106 -0.06 -7.31 10.63
N LYS A 107 -0.64 -8.02 11.61
CA LYS A 107 -0.33 -7.84 13.03
C LYS A 107 1.11 -8.27 13.35
N GLU A 108 1.54 -9.43 12.83
CA GLU A 108 2.95 -9.86 12.94
C GLU A 108 3.88 -8.79 12.39
N MET A 109 3.64 -8.38 11.15
CA MET A 109 4.47 -7.40 10.45
C MET A 109 4.50 -6.05 11.18
N THR A 110 3.37 -5.51 11.60
CA THR A 110 3.31 -4.20 12.27
C THR A 110 4.01 -4.21 13.62
N ASN A 111 3.90 -5.30 14.37
CA ASN A 111 4.63 -5.48 15.63
C ASN A 111 6.13 -5.60 15.40
N ARG A 112 6.56 -6.46 14.50
CA ARG A 112 7.99 -6.68 14.18
C ARG A 112 8.66 -5.42 13.64
N LEU A 113 7.97 -4.66 12.79
CA LEU A 113 8.51 -3.46 12.16
C LEU A 113 8.21 -2.17 12.94
N LEU A 114 7.51 -2.25 14.08
CA LEU A 114 7.13 -1.10 14.92
C LEU A 114 6.40 0.00 14.11
N ILE A 115 5.36 -0.41 13.35
CA ILE A 115 4.60 0.51 12.49
C ILE A 115 3.67 1.38 13.33
N PRO A 116 3.78 2.74 13.29
CA PRO A 116 3.03 3.65 14.15
C PRO A 116 1.67 4.07 13.58
N TYR A 117 1.23 3.51 12.47
CA TYR A 117 -0.01 3.85 11.78
C TYR A 117 -0.82 2.59 11.42
N ASP A 118 -2.05 2.79 10.96
CA ASP A 118 -2.92 1.69 10.60
C ASP A 118 -2.49 0.97 9.32
N VAL A 119 -2.53 -0.35 9.37
CA VAL A 119 -2.42 -1.24 8.22
C VAL A 119 -3.70 -2.07 8.14
N LEU A 120 -4.34 -2.09 6.97
CA LEU A 120 -5.64 -2.69 6.77
C LEU A 120 -5.53 -4.00 5.96
N SER A 121 -6.33 -4.97 6.35
CA SER A 121 -6.49 -6.23 5.64
C SER A 121 -7.68 -6.15 4.69
N ASP A 122 -7.43 -6.37 3.40
CA ASP A 122 -8.44 -6.60 2.37
C ASP A 122 -8.41 -8.07 1.91
N SER A 123 -8.29 -9.00 2.86
CA SER A 123 -8.20 -10.44 2.59
C SER A 123 -9.43 -11.01 1.86
N GLU A 124 -10.56 -10.32 1.95
CA GLU A 124 -11.78 -10.65 1.22
C GLU A 124 -11.90 -9.95 -0.14
N ASN A 125 -10.88 -9.18 -0.55
CA ASN A 125 -10.83 -8.44 -1.81
C ASN A 125 -12.00 -7.44 -2.02
N ILE A 126 -12.57 -6.90 -0.96
CA ILE A 126 -13.72 -5.99 -1.00
C ILE A 126 -13.32 -4.67 -1.67
N LEU A 127 -12.24 -4.06 -1.19
CA LEU A 127 -11.74 -2.80 -1.74
C LEU A 127 -11.11 -3.01 -3.12
N LEU A 128 -10.37 -4.12 -3.29
CA LEU A 128 -9.79 -4.50 -4.58
C LEU A 128 -10.87 -4.54 -5.67
N ASN A 129 -11.99 -5.19 -5.42
CA ASN A 129 -13.09 -5.30 -6.37
C ASN A 129 -13.83 -3.97 -6.57
N ALA A 130 -14.13 -3.24 -5.49
CA ALA A 130 -14.88 -1.99 -5.56
C ALA A 130 -14.15 -0.91 -6.36
N LEU A 131 -12.83 -0.82 -6.24
CA LEU A 131 -12.00 0.13 -6.98
C LEU A 131 -11.40 -0.47 -8.27
N LYS A 132 -11.61 -1.76 -8.55
CA LYS A 132 -10.99 -2.49 -9.66
C LYS A 132 -9.46 -2.32 -9.66
N MET A 133 -8.88 -2.57 -8.49
CA MET A 133 -7.45 -2.36 -8.27
C MET A 133 -6.60 -3.33 -9.11
N PRO A 134 -5.43 -2.90 -9.60
CA PRO A 134 -4.51 -3.81 -10.27
C PRO A 134 -3.97 -4.87 -9.30
N TYR A 135 -3.95 -6.12 -9.75
CA TYR A 135 -3.51 -7.27 -8.97
C TYR A 135 -2.78 -8.31 -9.81
N PHE A 136 -2.16 -9.27 -9.14
CA PHE A 136 -1.66 -10.50 -9.72
C PHE A 136 -2.00 -11.69 -8.81
N VAL A 137 -1.85 -12.90 -9.33
CA VAL A 137 -2.19 -14.14 -8.62
C VAL A 137 -0.96 -15.05 -8.58
N ILE A 138 -0.61 -15.55 -7.38
CA ILE A 138 0.38 -16.61 -7.18
C ILE A 138 -0.22 -17.65 -6.24
N GLU A 139 -0.11 -18.94 -6.60
CA GLU A 139 -0.62 -20.07 -5.79
C GLU A 139 -2.08 -19.88 -5.35
N ASN A 140 -2.93 -19.42 -6.28
CA ASN A 140 -4.35 -19.11 -6.06
C ASN A 140 -4.65 -18.01 -5.03
N LYS A 141 -3.63 -17.25 -4.60
CA LYS A 141 -3.80 -16.07 -3.75
C LYS A 141 -3.69 -14.79 -4.59
N VAL A 142 -4.57 -13.85 -4.31
CA VAL A 142 -4.61 -12.53 -4.96
C VAL A 142 -3.72 -11.58 -4.19
N TYR A 143 -2.90 -10.80 -4.90
CA TYR A 143 -2.02 -9.78 -4.34
C TYR A 143 -2.19 -8.46 -5.08
N PHE A 144 -2.31 -7.35 -4.37
CA PHE A 144 -2.27 -6.04 -5.01
C PHE A 144 -0.98 -5.85 -5.81
N LYS A 145 -1.06 -5.25 -6.98
CA LYS A 145 0.11 -4.59 -7.55
C LYS A 145 0.42 -3.35 -6.71
N ARG A 146 1.70 -3.06 -6.57
CA ARG A 146 2.15 -1.92 -5.77
C ARG A 146 1.72 -0.61 -6.40
N LEU A 147 0.97 0.19 -5.64
CA LEU A 147 0.57 1.54 -6.02
C LEU A 147 0.26 2.38 -4.77
N THR A 148 0.28 3.71 -4.93
CA THR A 148 -0.11 4.62 -3.85
C THR A 148 -1.10 5.66 -4.39
N LEU A 149 -2.15 5.90 -3.60
CA LEU A 149 -3.14 6.94 -3.85
C LEU A 149 -2.98 8.04 -2.81
N ILE A 150 -2.89 9.29 -3.25
CA ILE A 150 -3.11 10.44 -2.37
C ILE A 150 -4.56 10.84 -2.50
N VAL A 151 -5.23 10.91 -1.37
CA VAL A 151 -6.68 11.18 -1.31
C VAL A 151 -6.93 12.43 -0.47
N GLU A 152 -7.71 13.35 -0.99
CA GLU A 152 -8.19 14.55 -0.29
C GLU A 152 -9.71 14.62 -0.39
N LYS A 153 -10.38 14.88 0.73
CA LYS A 153 -11.85 14.94 0.80
C LYS A 153 -12.51 13.72 0.13
N ASN A 154 -11.93 12.55 0.36
CA ASN A 154 -12.36 11.27 -0.23
C ASN A 154 -12.27 11.16 -1.76
N ILE A 155 -11.52 12.03 -2.42
CA ILE A 155 -11.26 12.00 -3.87
C ILE A 155 -9.77 11.71 -4.09
N VAL A 156 -9.47 10.78 -4.98
CA VAL A 156 -8.08 10.46 -5.38
C VAL A 156 -7.51 11.64 -6.18
N LYS A 157 -6.46 12.28 -5.65
CA LYS A 157 -5.78 13.44 -6.25
C LYS A 157 -4.50 13.08 -6.98
N LYS A 158 -3.87 11.96 -6.59
CA LYS A 158 -2.65 11.45 -7.23
C LYS A 158 -2.64 9.93 -7.21
N VAL A 159 -2.18 9.36 -8.30
CA VAL A 159 -1.90 7.92 -8.43
C VAL A 159 -0.43 7.77 -8.75
N PHE A 160 0.28 6.98 -7.95
CA PHE A 160 1.64 6.52 -8.24
C PHE A 160 1.54 5.04 -8.67
N TYR A 161 1.79 4.78 -9.96
CA TYR A 161 1.74 3.43 -10.52
C TYR A 161 2.46 3.38 -11.87
N PRO A 162 3.25 2.34 -12.15
CA PRO A 162 3.78 1.39 -11.17
C PRO A 162 4.85 2.02 -10.28
N ILE A 163 5.11 1.44 -9.10
CA ILE A 163 6.13 1.92 -8.17
C ILE A 163 7.38 1.03 -8.25
N PHE A 164 8.52 1.62 -8.60
CA PHE A 164 9.82 0.94 -8.60
C PHE A 164 10.99 1.94 -8.73
N PRO A 165 12.03 1.86 -7.91
CA PRO A 165 12.19 0.92 -6.79
C PRO A 165 11.41 1.35 -5.54
N PRO A 166 10.91 0.41 -4.72
CA PRO A 166 10.02 0.72 -3.59
C PRO A 166 10.68 1.54 -2.48
N ASN A 167 12.00 1.44 -2.32
CA ASN A 167 12.75 2.19 -1.31
C ASN A 167 12.89 3.70 -1.60
N LYS A 168 12.61 4.15 -2.82
CA LYS A 168 12.66 5.58 -3.21
C LYS A 168 11.29 6.21 -3.28
N HIS A 169 10.24 5.40 -3.24
CA HIS A 169 8.87 5.87 -3.43
C HIS A 169 8.43 6.92 -2.41
N ILE A 170 8.86 6.81 -1.16
CA ILE A 170 8.55 7.80 -0.13
C ILE A 170 9.00 9.24 -0.53
N ASN A 171 10.12 9.37 -1.24
CA ASN A 171 10.62 10.68 -1.69
C ASN A 171 9.68 11.33 -2.71
N GLU A 172 9.12 10.52 -3.64
CA GLU A 172 8.13 10.99 -4.63
C GLU A 172 6.84 11.45 -3.94
N VAL A 173 6.40 10.71 -2.91
CA VAL A 173 5.23 11.07 -2.09
C VAL A 173 5.47 12.39 -1.35
N LEU A 174 6.60 12.53 -0.65
CA LEU A 174 6.95 13.74 0.09
C LEU A 174 7.10 14.95 -0.84
N GLU A 175 7.73 14.79 -2.00
CA GLU A 175 7.85 15.84 -3.00
C GLU A 175 6.48 16.34 -3.46
N TRP A 176 5.58 15.41 -3.82
CA TRP A 176 4.23 15.77 -4.22
C TRP A 176 3.47 16.49 -3.11
N LEU A 177 3.55 16.01 -1.86
CA LEU A 177 2.87 16.60 -0.71
C LEU A 177 3.34 18.02 -0.38
N ARG A 178 4.61 18.34 -0.65
CA ARG A 178 5.19 19.68 -0.42
C ARG A 178 4.81 20.69 -1.50
N THR A 179 4.50 20.20 -2.70
CA THR A 179 4.24 21.06 -3.87
C THR A 179 2.75 21.23 -4.16
N ASN A 180 1.88 20.52 -3.48
CA ASN A 180 0.42 20.55 -3.63
C ASN A 180 -0.27 20.65 -2.28
#